data_fc12ca20f7b55fba5a6dba901586c925
#
_entry.id   fc12ca20f7b55fba5a6dba901586c925
#
_cell.length_a   1.000
_cell.length_b   1.000
_cell.length_c   1.000
_cell.angle_alpha   90.00
_cell.angle_beta   90.00
_cell.angle_gamma   90.00
#
_symmetry.space_group_name_H-M   'P 1'
#
loop_
_entity.id
_entity.type
_entity.pdbx_description
1 polymer ?
#
loop_
_entity_poly.entity_id
_entity_poly.type
_entity_poly.pdbx_seq_one_letter_code
_entity_poly.pdbx_strand_id
1 'polypeptide(L)'
;MDERVRLVSVVHVPNNGGLVNPVREIAEIAHAHGALVLLDASQSVGQLVTDVRDLAVDGLAGTGRKWLRGPRGTGFLFVRPGLERMLEPAVLDQRGATWLSPQSYEWRDDATQLSESNIAALLGLKAAVEYVLELSPAAVQSSVSSKAEHLRSGLASIAGVKVHDLGRVRSGIVSFTVAGIHPVAAREQLWGLGIAVASIERSNTLLDMAERHLEGIVRASPHYFVANDQLDEALQAVGRLAARL
;
A
#
# COMPACT_ATOMS: atom_id res chain seq x y z
N MET A 1 16.40 -7.68 18.07
CA MET A 1 17.34 -6.97 17.15
C MET A 1 18.69 -6.92 17.83
N ASP A 2 19.78 -6.89 17.08
CA ASP A 2 21.14 -6.68 17.60
C ASP A 2 21.78 -5.44 16.94
N GLU A 3 22.95 -5.05 17.41
CA GLU A 3 23.69 -3.83 17.01
C GLU A 3 24.14 -3.80 15.53
N ARG A 4 24.04 -4.91 14.80
CA ARG A 4 24.35 -4.98 13.37
C ARG A 4 23.19 -4.50 12.49
N VAL A 5 21.98 -4.43 13.05
CA VAL A 5 20.80 -3.94 12.33
C VAL A 5 20.86 -2.42 12.26
N ARG A 6 21.00 -1.87 11.06
CA ARG A 6 21.10 -0.43 10.82
C ARG A 6 19.81 0.17 10.25
N LEU A 7 19.01 -0.64 9.59
CA LEU A 7 17.78 -0.21 8.94
C LEU A 7 16.71 -1.30 9.08
N VAL A 8 15.51 -0.90 9.46
CA VAL A 8 14.29 -1.72 9.40
C VAL A 8 13.42 -1.21 8.27
N SER A 9 13.26 -2.01 7.22
CA SER A 9 12.30 -1.73 6.16
C SER A 9 11.00 -2.48 6.44
N VAL A 10 9.89 -1.75 6.53
CA VAL A 10 8.58 -2.31 6.86
C VAL A 10 7.51 -1.84 5.87
N VAL A 11 6.64 -2.76 5.46
CA VAL A 11 5.46 -2.44 4.65
C VAL A 11 4.32 -2.06 5.59
N HIS A 12 3.69 -0.90 5.41
CA HIS A 12 2.55 -0.47 6.23
C HIS A 12 1.32 -1.37 6.01
N VAL A 13 0.94 -1.55 4.75
CA VAL A 13 -0.18 -2.40 4.33
C VAL A 13 0.30 -3.35 3.23
N PRO A 14 0.35 -4.65 3.47
CA PRO A 14 0.69 -5.64 2.44
C PRO A 14 -0.29 -5.63 1.26
N ASN A 15 0.20 -5.97 0.09
CA ASN A 15 -0.62 -6.02 -1.13
C ASN A 15 -1.75 -7.06 -1.08
N ASN A 16 -1.59 -8.11 -0.29
CA ASN A 16 -2.35 -9.36 -0.39
C ASN A 16 -3.16 -9.66 0.87
N GLY A 17 -3.62 -8.63 1.55
CA GLY A 17 -4.47 -8.79 2.72
C GLY A 17 -4.80 -7.46 3.38
N GLY A 18 -5.72 -7.48 4.31
CA GLY A 18 -6.20 -6.29 5.00
C GLY A 18 -5.31 -5.81 6.15
N LEU A 19 -4.23 -6.52 6.49
CA LEU A 19 -3.35 -6.20 7.61
C LEU A 19 -2.81 -4.75 7.53
N VAL A 20 -2.87 -4.05 8.65
CA VAL A 20 -2.10 -2.83 8.88
C VAL A 20 -1.04 -3.15 9.93
N ASN A 21 0.23 -3.08 9.54
CA ASN A 21 1.34 -3.32 10.46
C ASN A 21 1.46 -2.21 11.52
N PRO A 22 1.82 -2.54 12.76
CA PRO A 22 1.95 -1.59 13.87
C PRO A 22 3.29 -0.83 13.76
N VAL A 23 3.34 0.11 12.79
CA VAL A 23 4.58 0.78 12.38
C VAL A 23 5.22 1.57 13.52
N ARG A 24 4.39 2.25 14.34
CA ARG A 24 4.89 3.04 15.47
C ARG A 24 5.64 2.17 16.48
N GLU A 25 5.04 1.05 16.86
CA GLU A 25 5.66 0.12 17.81
C GLU A 25 6.94 -0.50 17.23
N ILE A 26 6.94 -0.79 15.93
CA ILE A 26 8.14 -1.26 15.23
C ILE A 26 9.23 -0.18 15.23
N ALA A 27 8.86 1.07 14.99
CA ALA A 27 9.81 2.19 15.00
C ALA A 27 10.40 2.42 16.38
N GLU A 28 9.61 2.37 17.44
CA GLU A 28 10.08 2.49 18.83
C GLU A 28 11.11 1.40 19.17
N ILE A 29 10.85 0.16 18.76
CA ILE A 29 11.81 -0.95 18.95
C ILE A 29 13.07 -0.73 18.12
N ALA A 30 12.95 -0.33 16.86
CA ALA A 30 14.09 -0.07 15.98
C ALA A 30 15.00 1.02 16.54
N HIS A 31 14.42 2.15 16.93
CA HIS A 31 15.15 3.29 17.48
C HIS A 31 15.83 2.98 18.81
N ALA A 32 15.20 2.17 19.67
CA ALA A 32 15.83 1.70 20.92
C ALA A 32 17.13 0.88 20.66
N HIS A 33 17.29 0.33 19.45
CA HIS A 33 18.50 -0.38 19.02
C HIS A 33 19.39 0.44 18.06
N GLY A 34 19.11 1.73 17.88
CA GLY A 34 19.87 2.61 17.01
C GLY A 34 19.67 2.37 15.51
N ALA A 35 18.63 1.65 15.11
CA ALA A 35 18.31 1.39 13.72
C ALA A 35 17.28 2.40 13.17
N LEU A 36 17.45 2.81 11.91
CA LEU A 36 16.49 3.66 11.18
C LEU A 36 15.30 2.85 10.70
N VAL A 37 14.18 3.55 10.40
CA VAL A 37 12.96 2.92 9.88
C VAL A 37 12.56 3.53 8.54
N LEU A 38 12.51 2.68 7.50
CA LEU A 38 11.97 2.99 6.18
C LEU A 38 10.61 2.34 6.00
N LEU A 39 9.58 3.14 5.82
CA LEU A 39 8.20 2.69 5.60
C LEU A 39 7.85 2.62 4.12
N ASP A 40 7.45 1.44 3.64
CA ASP A 40 6.70 1.34 2.38
C ASP A 40 5.22 1.65 2.65
N ALA A 41 4.82 2.86 2.32
CA ALA A 41 3.45 3.36 2.44
C ALA A 41 2.67 3.26 1.11
N SER A 42 3.16 2.50 0.15
CA SER A 42 2.56 2.41 -1.20
C SER A 42 1.10 1.97 -1.22
N GLN A 43 0.66 1.24 -0.22
CA GLN A 43 -0.75 0.84 -0.08
C GLN A 43 -1.51 1.66 0.99
N SER A 44 -0.82 2.37 1.87
CA SER A 44 -1.48 3.12 2.95
C SER A 44 -1.81 4.56 2.58
N VAL A 45 -0.89 5.27 1.93
CA VAL A 45 -1.13 6.67 1.54
C VAL A 45 -2.29 6.76 0.57
N GLY A 46 -3.27 7.60 0.90
CA GLY A 46 -4.50 7.79 0.14
C GLY A 46 -5.67 6.92 0.59
N GLN A 47 -5.47 5.97 1.52
CA GLN A 47 -6.55 5.25 2.19
C GLN A 47 -6.50 5.35 3.72
N LEU A 48 -5.32 5.51 4.31
CA LEU A 48 -5.12 5.70 5.73
C LEU A 48 -4.53 7.09 5.98
N VAL A 49 -4.85 7.68 7.12
CA VAL A 49 -4.10 8.82 7.62
C VAL A 49 -2.67 8.35 7.92
N THR A 50 -1.70 8.95 7.24
CA THR A 50 -0.30 8.56 7.34
C THR A 50 0.53 9.79 7.71
N ASP A 51 0.71 10.03 9.00
CA ASP A 51 1.59 11.09 9.53
C ASP A 51 2.93 10.49 9.92
N VAL A 52 4.01 10.97 9.31
CA VAL A 52 5.37 10.47 9.53
C VAL A 52 5.86 10.72 10.96
N ARG A 53 5.33 11.76 11.65
CA ARG A 53 5.65 12.06 13.03
C ARG A 53 4.97 11.10 14.00
N ASP A 54 3.68 10.84 13.75
CA ASP A 54 2.91 9.90 14.57
C ASP A 54 3.43 8.47 14.40
N LEU A 55 3.87 8.11 13.20
CA LEU A 55 4.45 6.80 12.89
C LEU A 55 5.93 6.70 13.32
N ALA A 56 6.57 7.83 13.63
CA ALA A 56 7.97 7.93 14.05
C ALA A 56 8.95 7.30 13.04
N VAL A 57 8.69 7.43 11.74
CA VAL A 57 9.55 6.86 10.68
C VAL A 57 10.61 7.83 10.19
N ASP A 58 11.77 7.32 9.81
CA ASP A 58 12.89 8.11 9.30
C ASP A 58 12.83 8.32 7.80
N GLY A 59 12.23 7.38 7.08
CA GLY A 59 11.92 7.47 5.66
C GLY A 59 10.57 6.88 5.35
N LEU A 60 9.90 7.42 4.31
CA LEU A 60 8.63 6.91 3.81
C LEU A 60 8.62 6.96 2.29
N ALA A 61 8.40 5.81 1.66
CA ALA A 61 8.18 5.70 0.22
C ALA A 61 6.70 5.51 -0.10
N GLY A 62 6.18 6.30 -1.05
CA GLY A 62 4.80 6.21 -1.50
C GLY A 62 4.67 6.19 -3.02
N THR A 63 3.61 5.58 -3.55
CA THR A 63 3.30 5.56 -4.98
C THR A 63 2.05 6.35 -5.31
N GLY A 64 2.10 7.16 -6.38
CA GLY A 64 0.98 8.02 -6.78
C GLY A 64 -0.22 7.28 -7.37
N ARG A 65 -0.01 6.14 -8.04
CA ARG A 65 -1.03 5.47 -8.88
C ARG A 65 -2.06 4.60 -8.15
N LYS A 66 -1.85 4.32 -6.86
CA LYS A 66 -2.75 3.46 -6.09
C LYS A 66 -3.88 4.30 -5.46
N TRP A 67 -3.97 4.33 -4.16
CA TRP A 67 -5.05 5.01 -3.44
C TRP A 67 -5.09 6.54 -3.61
N LEU A 68 -3.97 7.15 -3.99
CA LEU A 68 -3.94 8.57 -4.39
C LEU A 68 -4.56 8.82 -5.77
N ARG A 69 -4.68 7.79 -6.64
CA ARG A 69 -5.21 7.88 -8.02
C ARG A 69 -4.42 8.81 -8.95
N GLY A 70 -3.15 9.07 -8.61
CA GLY A 70 -2.24 9.82 -9.45
C GLY A 70 -1.73 9.03 -10.66
N PRO A 71 -0.99 9.66 -11.56
CA PRO A 71 -0.46 9.01 -12.75
C PRO A 71 0.49 7.84 -12.44
N ARG A 72 0.55 6.86 -13.34
CA ARG A 72 1.57 5.80 -13.29
C ARG A 72 2.96 6.40 -13.46
N GLY A 73 3.96 5.76 -12.82
CA GLY A 73 5.34 6.24 -12.84
C GLY A 73 5.63 7.36 -11.85
N THR A 74 4.63 7.78 -11.05
CA THR A 74 4.83 8.77 -9.98
C THR A 74 4.90 8.12 -8.61
N GLY A 75 5.65 8.78 -7.73
CA GLY A 75 5.81 8.43 -6.33
C GLY A 75 6.57 9.53 -5.61
N PHE A 76 6.81 9.31 -4.35
CA PHE A 76 7.58 10.24 -3.52
C PHE A 76 8.32 9.46 -2.44
N LEU A 77 9.41 10.07 -2.00
CA LEU A 77 10.20 9.65 -0.85
C LEU A 77 10.24 10.81 0.14
N PHE A 78 9.80 10.55 1.36
CA PHE A 78 10.08 11.42 2.50
C PHE A 78 11.33 10.91 3.19
N VAL A 79 12.21 11.84 3.56
CA VAL A 79 13.37 11.60 4.42
C VAL A 79 13.28 12.58 5.57
N ARG A 80 13.46 12.11 6.79
CA ARG A 80 13.43 12.92 8.00
C ARG A 80 14.52 14.01 7.91
N PRO A 81 14.21 15.28 8.23
CA PRO A 81 15.18 16.38 8.19
C PRO A 81 16.46 16.05 8.98
N GLY A 82 17.60 16.31 8.37
CA GLY A 82 18.93 16.01 8.89
C GLY A 82 19.47 14.64 8.51
N LEU A 83 18.63 13.67 8.15
CA LEU A 83 19.07 12.35 7.70
C LEU A 83 19.63 12.39 6.27
N GLU A 84 19.16 13.31 5.44
CA GLU A 84 19.64 13.51 4.05
C GLU A 84 21.16 13.69 3.98
N ARG A 85 21.77 14.30 5.00
CA ARG A 85 23.23 14.49 5.09
C ARG A 85 24.01 13.21 5.36
N MET A 86 23.32 12.17 5.79
CA MET A 86 23.90 10.85 6.07
C MET A 86 23.73 9.89 4.90
N LEU A 87 22.97 10.30 3.88
CA LEU A 87 22.68 9.48 2.71
C LEU A 87 23.66 9.80 1.61
N GLU A 88 24.25 8.74 1.04
CA GLU A 88 25.05 8.83 -0.18
C GLU A 88 24.16 8.38 -1.35
N PRO A 89 23.77 9.30 -2.27
CA PRO A 89 22.96 8.94 -3.42
C PRO A 89 23.68 7.91 -4.31
N ALA A 90 22.97 6.84 -4.68
CA ALA A 90 23.51 5.81 -5.57
C ALA A 90 23.68 6.29 -7.02
N VAL A 91 22.99 7.35 -7.40
CA VAL A 91 23.05 7.98 -8.73
C VAL A 91 23.16 9.48 -8.56
N LEU A 92 24.12 10.08 -9.26
CA LEU A 92 24.31 11.52 -9.35
C LEU A 92 24.06 12.00 -10.76
N ASP A 93 23.45 13.15 -10.86
CA ASP A 93 23.38 13.95 -12.08
C ASP A 93 23.84 15.40 -11.82
N GLN A 94 23.68 16.27 -12.81
CA GLN A 94 24.09 17.67 -12.74
C GLN A 94 23.39 18.48 -11.63
N ARG A 95 22.21 18.02 -11.16
CA ARG A 95 21.48 18.66 -10.06
C ARG A 95 22.03 18.25 -8.71
N GLY A 96 22.45 16.99 -8.58
CA GLY A 96 22.86 16.42 -7.30
C GLY A 96 24.29 16.77 -6.85
N ALA A 97 25.14 17.33 -7.73
CA ALA A 97 26.52 17.66 -7.41
C ALA A 97 26.99 18.95 -8.08
N THR A 98 27.92 19.65 -7.41
CA THR A 98 28.65 20.77 -7.97
C THR A 98 30.09 20.32 -8.24
N TRP A 99 30.57 20.44 -9.49
CA TRP A 99 31.93 20.15 -9.85
C TRP A 99 32.87 21.20 -9.29
N LEU A 100 33.89 20.79 -8.54
CA LEU A 100 34.94 21.65 -8.02
C LEU A 100 36.21 21.60 -8.91
N SER A 101 36.46 20.45 -9.54
CA SER A 101 37.54 20.21 -10.50
C SER A 101 37.18 19.03 -11.43
N PRO A 102 37.98 18.71 -12.46
CA PRO A 102 37.74 17.52 -13.32
C PRO A 102 37.72 16.19 -12.56
N GLN A 103 38.24 16.14 -11.33
CA GLN A 103 38.34 14.92 -10.51
C GLN A 103 37.61 15.01 -9.17
N SER A 104 36.94 16.15 -8.87
CA SER A 104 36.28 16.34 -7.57
C SER A 104 34.94 17.05 -7.71
N TYR A 105 34.02 16.68 -6.86
CA TYR A 105 32.69 17.29 -6.75
C TYR A 105 32.25 17.35 -5.29
N GLU A 106 31.29 18.20 -5.02
CA GLU A 106 30.61 18.33 -3.75
C GLU A 106 29.14 18.02 -3.91
N TRP A 107 28.58 17.27 -2.97
CA TRP A 107 27.16 16.94 -2.91
C TRP A 107 26.33 18.18 -2.59
N ARG A 108 25.22 18.30 -3.27
CA ARG A 108 24.21 19.32 -2.96
C ARG A 108 23.17 18.76 -1.98
N ASP A 109 22.55 19.62 -1.20
CA ASP A 109 21.51 19.23 -0.23
C ASP A 109 20.29 18.58 -0.90
N ASP A 110 20.06 18.84 -2.20
CA ASP A 110 18.98 18.26 -3.00
C ASP A 110 19.44 17.10 -3.91
N ALA A 111 20.60 16.50 -3.62
CA ALA A 111 21.21 15.41 -4.41
C ALA A 111 20.34 14.15 -4.56
N THR A 112 19.27 14.00 -3.76
CA THR A 112 18.29 12.93 -3.88
C THR A 112 17.28 13.13 -5.02
N GLN A 113 17.28 14.29 -5.68
CA GLN A 113 16.38 14.63 -6.78
C GLN A 113 17.15 14.61 -8.11
N LEU A 114 16.63 13.88 -9.10
CA LEU A 114 17.17 13.90 -10.45
C LEU A 114 16.68 15.12 -11.23
N SER A 115 17.53 15.65 -12.13
CA SER A 115 17.21 16.80 -12.99
C SER A 115 16.13 16.46 -14.02
N GLU A 116 16.15 15.25 -14.56
CA GLU A 116 15.20 14.79 -15.57
C GLU A 116 14.00 14.12 -14.89
N SER A 117 12.81 14.67 -15.11
CA SER A 117 11.57 14.19 -14.53
C SER A 117 10.39 14.38 -15.48
N ASN A 118 9.40 13.51 -15.42
CA ASN A 118 8.15 13.70 -16.13
C ASN A 118 7.29 14.76 -15.41
N ILE A 119 7.49 16.02 -15.80
CA ILE A 119 6.81 17.19 -15.17
C ILE A 119 5.28 17.07 -15.27
N ALA A 120 4.74 16.61 -16.41
CA ALA A 120 3.29 16.44 -16.57
C ALA A 120 2.73 15.42 -15.55
N ALA A 121 3.45 14.30 -15.34
CA ALA A 121 3.05 13.31 -14.36
C ALA A 121 3.19 13.83 -12.90
N LEU A 122 4.21 14.64 -12.60
CA LEU A 122 4.35 15.28 -11.29
C LEU A 122 3.22 16.28 -11.00
N LEU A 123 2.83 17.09 -11.99
CA LEU A 123 1.66 17.97 -11.86
C LEU A 123 0.36 17.17 -11.66
N GLY A 124 0.20 16.04 -12.34
CA GLY A 124 -0.91 15.12 -12.11
C GLY A 124 -0.89 14.51 -10.71
N LEU A 125 0.29 14.17 -10.17
CA LEU A 125 0.42 13.71 -8.78
C LEU A 125 0.05 14.82 -7.79
N LYS A 126 0.50 16.06 -8.04
CA LYS A 126 0.12 17.23 -7.23
C LYS A 126 -1.39 17.36 -7.15
N ALA A 127 -2.08 17.39 -8.31
CA ALA A 127 -3.54 17.49 -8.36
C ALA A 127 -4.24 16.34 -7.60
N ALA A 128 -3.71 15.11 -7.69
CA ALA A 128 -4.25 13.96 -6.96
C ALA A 128 -4.09 14.09 -5.44
N VAL A 129 -2.96 14.62 -4.97
CA VAL A 129 -2.72 14.88 -3.54
C VAL A 129 -3.63 16.01 -3.04
N GLU A 130 -3.70 17.12 -3.76
CA GLU A 130 -4.58 18.25 -3.41
C GLU A 130 -6.05 17.80 -3.29
N TYR A 131 -6.52 16.97 -4.22
CA TYR A 131 -7.86 16.41 -4.18
C TYR A 131 -8.12 15.55 -2.92
N VAL A 132 -7.17 14.73 -2.51
CA VAL A 132 -7.31 13.94 -1.25
C VAL A 132 -7.29 14.85 -0.02
N LEU A 133 -6.50 15.92 -0.04
CA LEU A 133 -6.48 16.91 1.05
C LEU A 133 -7.80 17.67 1.15
N GLU A 134 -8.41 18.05 0.03
CA GLU A 134 -9.75 18.69 -0.02
C GLU A 134 -10.84 17.78 0.55
N LEU A 135 -10.79 16.47 0.24
CA LEU A 135 -11.72 15.48 0.79
C LEU A 135 -11.50 15.20 2.29
N SER A 136 -10.40 15.62 2.87
CA SER A 136 -9.85 15.22 4.16
C SER A 136 -9.38 13.76 4.19
N PRO A 137 -8.09 13.50 4.48
CA PRO A 137 -7.55 12.14 4.63
C PRO A 137 -8.32 11.30 5.66
N ALA A 138 -8.79 11.90 6.74
CA ALA A 138 -9.59 11.22 7.76
C ALA A 138 -10.97 10.79 7.22
N ALA A 139 -11.63 11.63 6.43
CA ALA A 139 -12.90 11.29 5.79
C ALA A 139 -12.73 10.16 4.76
N VAL A 140 -11.65 10.21 3.97
CA VAL A 140 -11.30 9.13 3.03
C VAL A 140 -11.06 7.82 3.78
N GLN A 141 -10.27 7.82 4.84
CA GLN A 141 -10.02 6.64 5.67
C GLN A 141 -11.31 6.08 6.24
N SER A 142 -12.17 6.92 6.83
CA SER A 142 -13.45 6.49 7.39
C SER A 142 -14.34 5.82 6.34
N SER A 143 -14.45 6.44 5.15
CA SER A 143 -15.24 5.89 4.05
C SER A 143 -14.69 4.55 3.55
N VAL A 144 -13.38 4.44 3.31
CA VAL A 144 -12.74 3.20 2.85
C VAL A 144 -12.89 2.10 3.90
N SER A 145 -12.66 2.41 5.18
CA SER A 145 -12.78 1.45 6.28
C SER A 145 -14.20 0.92 6.42
N SER A 146 -15.22 1.79 6.35
CA SER A 146 -16.63 1.39 6.41
C SER A 146 -17.00 0.46 5.26
N LYS A 147 -16.60 0.78 4.03
CA LYS A 147 -16.86 -0.03 2.83
C LYS A 147 -16.17 -1.39 2.89
N ALA A 148 -14.92 -1.40 3.32
CA ALA A 148 -14.17 -2.64 3.46
C ALA A 148 -14.77 -3.54 4.56
N GLU A 149 -15.26 -2.97 5.66
CA GLU A 149 -15.88 -3.75 6.73
C GLU A 149 -17.26 -4.28 6.32
N HIS A 150 -18.05 -3.48 5.60
CA HIS A 150 -19.29 -3.95 4.98
C HIS A 150 -19.03 -5.17 4.07
N LEU A 151 -18.03 -5.09 3.20
CA LEU A 151 -17.65 -6.19 2.32
C LEU A 151 -17.14 -7.42 3.10
N ARG A 152 -16.29 -7.23 4.13
CA ARG A 152 -15.79 -8.34 4.98
C ARG A 152 -16.91 -9.08 5.67
N SER A 153 -17.77 -8.34 6.34
CA SER A 153 -18.90 -8.90 7.09
C SER A 153 -19.87 -9.63 6.16
N GLY A 154 -20.17 -9.02 5.00
CA GLY A 154 -21.00 -9.66 3.99
C GLY A 154 -20.39 -10.94 3.45
N LEU A 155 -19.10 -10.93 3.05
CA LEU A 155 -18.40 -12.12 2.58
C LEU A 155 -18.33 -13.22 3.64
N ALA A 156 -18.07 -12.87 4.90
CA ALA A 156 -18.00 -13.83 6.00
C ALA A 156 -19.35 -14.51 6.29
N SER A 157 -20.48 -13.89 5.90
CA SER A 157 -21.83 -14.46 6.07
C SER A 157 -22.21 -15.44 4.94
N ILE A 158 -21.46 -15.49 3.85
CA ILE A 158 -21.75 -16.38 2.71
C ILE A 158 -21.17 -17.78 2.98
N ALA A 159 -22.02 -18.78 2.97
CA ALA A 159 -21.57 -20.18 3.11
C ALA A 159 -20.57 -20.54 1.99
N GLY A 160 -19.48 -21.20 2.35
CA GLY A 160 -18.41 -21.54 1.42
C GLY A 160 -17.44 -20.41 1.10
N VAL A 161 -17.59 -19.21 1.67
CA VAL A 161 -16.63 -18.11 1.54
C VAL A 161 -15.83 -17.96 2.83
N LYS A 162 -14.51 -17.75 2.71
CA LYS A 162 -13.62 -17.51 3.85
C LYS A 162 -12.84 -16.23 3.60
N VAL A 163 -12.95 -15.28 4.53
CA VAL A 163 -12.12 -14.05 4.57
C VAL A 163 -10.79 -14.37 5.21
N HIS A 164 -9.70 -13.84 4.64
CA HIS A 164 -8.32 -14.15 5.04
C HIS A 164 -7.55 -12.98 5.62
N ASP A 165 -8.19 -11.84 5.82
CA ASP A 165 -7.53 -10.65 6.37
C ASP A 165 -7.04 -10.89 7.79
N LEU A 166 -5.79 -10.49 8.05
CA LEU A 166 -5.14 -10.61 9.36
C LEU A 166 -5.16 -9.28 10.11
N GLY A 167 -4.77 -9.34 11.38
CA GLY A 167 -4.55 -8.17 12.23
C GLY A 167 -5.80 -7.60 12.89
N ARG A 168 -5.58 -6.78 13.92
CA ARG A 168 -6.64 -6.06 14.64
C ARG A 168 -7.09 -4.81 13.90
N VAL A 169 -6.12 -4.09 13.30
CA VAL A 169 -6.38 -2.93 12.43
C VAL A 169 -6.30 -3.41 10.99
N ARG A 170 -7.32 -3.04 10.21
CA ARG A 170 -7.45 -3.51 8.82
C ARG A 170 -7.62 -2.35 7.85
N SER A 171 -7.07 -2.52 6.68
CA SER A 171 -7.11 -1.56 5.58
C SER A 171 -8.34 -1.76 4.67
N GLY A 172 -8.43 -0.97 3.62
CA GLY A 172 -9.42 -1.12 2.54
C GLY A 172 -9.22 -2.34 1.62
N ILE A 173 -8.19 -3.15 1.85
CA ILE A 173 -7.96 -4.39 1.09
C ILE A 173 -8.68 -5.54 1.79
N VAL A 174 -9.49 -6.29 1.03
CA VAL A 174 -10.23 -7.45 1.51
C VAL A 174 -9.83 -8.67 0.70
N SER A 175 -9.41 -9.74 1.39
CA SER A 175 -8.97 -10.98 0.78
C SER A 175 -9.87 -12.15 1.17
N PHE A 176 -10.25 -12.98 0.21
CA PHE A 176 -11.15 -14.10 0.45
C PHE A 176 -10.91 -15.26 -0.53
N THR A 177 -11.42 -16.43 -0.18
CA THR A 177 -11.55 -17.58 -1.05
C THR A 177 -13.00 -18.05 -1.11
N VAL A 178 -13.36 -18.71 -2.22
CA VAL A 178 -14.62 -19.44 -2.37
C VAL A 178 -14.27 -20.92 -2.42
N ALA A 179 -14.90 -21.73 -1.58
CA ALA A 179 -14.65 -23.17 -1.52
C ALA A 179 -14.80 -23.79 -2.92
N GLY A 180 -13.98 -24.77 -3.26
CA GLY A 180 -14.03 -25.48 -4.55
C GLY A 180 -13.70 -24.64 -5.80
N ILE A 181 -13.47 -23.31 -5.68
CA ILE A 181 -13.21 -22.43 -6.84
C ILE A 181 -11.81 -21.84 -6.72
N HIS A 182 -10.98 -22.11 -7.72
CA HIS A 182 -9.65 -21.51 -7.78
C HIS A 182 -9.75 -19.97 -7.92
N PRO A 183 -8.91 -19.16 -7.22
CA PRO A 183 -9.02 -17.69 -7.23
C PRO A 183 -9.01 -17.04 -8.61
N VAL A 184 -8.26 -17.59 -9.57
CA VAL A 184 -8.27 -17.13 -10.98
C VAL A 184 -9.64 -17.31 -11.62
N ALA A 185 -10.25 -18.49 -11.45
CA ALA A 185 -11.56 -18.77 -11.99
C ALA A 185 -12.66 -17.92 -11.31
N ALA A 186 -12.56 -17.71 -10.00
CA ALA A 186 -13.46 -16.82 -9.28
C ALA A 186 -13.36 -15.38 -9.80
N ARG A 187 -12.13 -14.87 -9.99
CA ARG A 187 -11.91 -13.55 -10.61
C ARG A 187 -12.55 -13.45 -11.99
N GLU A 188 -12.33 -14.43 -12.88
CA GLU A 188 -12.86 -14.41 -14.24
C GLU A 188 -14.38 -14.38 -14.27
N GLN A 189 -15.02 -15.19 -13.42
CA GLN A 189 -16.48 -15.20 -13.33
C GLN A 189 -17.04 -13.87 -12.79
N LEU A 190 -16.39 -13.27 -11.78
CA LEU A 190 -16.78 -11.96 -11.24
C LEU A 190 -16.59 -10.85 -12.28
N TRP A 191 -15.50 -10.87 -13.02
CA TRP A 191 -15.25 -9.93 -14.12
C TRP A 191 -16.30 -10.05 -15.22
N GLY A 192 -16.74 -11.27 -15.54
CA GLY A 192 -17.85 -11.50 -16.49
C GLY A 192 -19.19 -10.90 -16.03
N LEU A 193 -19.32 -10.59 -14.72
CA LEU A 193 -20.46 -9.92 -14.12
C LEU A 193 -20.22 -8.41 -13.91
N GLY A 194 -19.12 -7.85 -14.42
CA GLY A 194 -18.77 -6.43 -14.27
C GLY A 194 -18.10 -6.09 -12.93
N ILE A 195 -17.73 -7.09 -12.11
CA ILE A 195 -17.13 -6.89 -10.78
C ILE A 195 -15.61 -7.04 -10.88
N ALA A 196 -14.91 -5.91 -10.77
CA ALA A 196 -13.45 -5.85 -10.88
C ALA A 196 -12.77 -6.26 -9.54
N VAL A 197 -12.22 -7.46 -9.53
CA VAL A 197 -11.37 -7.98 -8.45
C VAL A 197 -10.05 -8.51 -9.01
N ALA A 198 -9.07 -8.74 -8.15
CA ALA A 198 -7.82 -9.37 -8.53
C ALA A 198 -7.75 -10.80 -7.98
N SER A 199 -7.10 -11.70 -8.70
CA SER A 199 -6.60 -12.96 -8.16
C SER A 199 -5.13 -12.82 -7.81
N ILE A 200 -4.74 -13.29 -6.65
CA ILE A 200 -3.36 -13.29 -6.16
C ILE A 200 -2.97 -14.73 -5.92
N GLU A 201 -1.96 -15.19 -6.62
CA GLU A 201 -1.43 -16.53 -6.49
C GLU A 201 -0.37 -16.62 -5.38
N ARG A 202 -0.11 -17.82 -4.88
CA ARG A 202 0.83 -18.10 -3.81
C ARG A 202 2.24 -17.53 -4.07
N SER A 203 2.70 -17.53 -5.31
CA SER A 203 4.00 -16.96 -5.71
C SER A 203 4.17 -15.48 -5.38
N ASN A 204 3.08 -14.73 -5.25
CA ASN A 204 3.11 -13.29 -4.93
C ASN A 204 3.39 -12.99 -3.45
N THR A 205 3.13 -13.97 -2.55
CA THR A 205 3.39 -13.87 -1.11
C THR A 205 3.73 -15.26 -0.57
N LEU A 206 4.80 -15.83 -1.10
CA LEU A 206 5.13 -17.25 -0.97
C LEU A 206 5.18 -17.72 0.48
N LEU A 207 5.85 -16.98 1.37
CA LEU A 207 6.03 -17.39 2.77
C LEU A 207 4.70 -17.37 3.54
N ASP A 208 3.95 -16.28 3.48
CA ASP A 208 2.66 -16.13 4.17
C ASP A 208 1.64 -17.16 3.67
N MET A 209 1.48 -17.28 2.36
CA MET A 209 0.51 -18.23 1.79
C MET A 209 0.92 -19.69 1.99
N ALA A 210 2.22 -20.00 2.03
CA ALA A 210 2.69 -21.33 2.33
C ALA A 210 2.37 -21.73 3.77
N GLU A 211 2.66 -20.87 4.74
CA GLU A 211 2.36 -21.09 6.14
C GLU A 211 0.86 -21.27 6.41
N ARG A 212 0.03 -20.51 5.68
CA ARG A 212 -1.43 -20.53 5.79
C ARG A 212 -2.11 -21.57 4.90
N HIS A 213 -1.34 -22.38 4.17
CA HIS A 213 -1.83 -23.39 3.23
C HIS A 213 -2.81 -22.84 2.19
N LEU A 214 -2.50 -21.63 1.65
CA LEU A 214 -3.29 -20.97 0.62
C LEU A 214 -2.58 -21.10 -0.75
N GLU A 215 -3.32 -21.55 -1.75
CA GLU A 215 -2.82 -21.58 -3.14
C GLU A 215 -3.00 -20.20 -3.83
N GLY A 216 -3.90 -19.39 -3.30
CA GLY A 216 -4.18 -18.05 -3.74
C GLY A 216 -5.41 -17.47 -3.06
N ILE A 217 -5.71 -16.22 -3.36
CA ILE A 217 -6.86 -15.49 -2.84
C ILE A 217 -7.49 -14.62 -3.94
N VAL A 218 -8.76 -14.30 -3.78
CA VAL A 218 -9.39 -13.17 -4.46
C VAL A 218 -9.20 -11.93 -3.61
N ARG A 219 -8.82 -10.81 -4.23
CA ARG A 219 -8.64 -9.53 -3.55
C ARG A 219 -9.60 -8.49 -4.11
N ALA A 220 -10.43 -7.94 -3.25
CA ALA A 220 -11.23 -6.75 -3.49
C ALA A 220 -10.62 -5.55 -2.77
N SER A 221 -10.78 -4.36 -3.36
CA SER A 221 -10.20 -3.12 -2.81
C SER A 221 -11.19 -1.98 -3.02
N PRO A 222 -12.30 -1.94 -2.25
CA PRO A 222 -13.31 -0.89 -2.38
C PRO A 222 -12.70 0.47 -2.04
N HIS A 223 -12.77 1.39 -2.99
CA HIS A 223 -12.31 2.76 -2.82
C HIS A 223 -13.45 3.64 -2.26
N TYR A 224 -13.14 4.82 -1.72
CA TYR A 224 -14.14 5.73 -1.15
C TYR A 224 -15.27 6.12 -2.14
N PHE A 225 -15.02 6.12 -3.44
CA PHE A 225 -16.01 6.45 -4.47
C PHE A 225 -16.90 5.28 -4.90
N VAL A 226 -16.63 4.05 -4.43
CA VAL A 226 -17.51 2.89 -4.69
C VAL A 226 -18.78 3.06 -3.89
N ALA A 227 -19.95 2.92 -4.53
CA ALA A 227 -21.25 3.03 -3.87
C ALA A 227 -21.59 1.74 -3.08
N ASN A 228 -22.45 1.84 -2.07
CA ASN A 228 -22.80 0.67 -1.24
C ASN A 228 -23.60 -0.37 -2.01
N ASP A 229 -24.50 0.05 -2.92
CA ASP A 229 -25.23 -0.85 -3.82
C ASP A 229 -24.31 -1.68 -4.71
N GLN A 230 -23.21 -1.10 -5.19
CA GLN A 230 -22.17 -1.84 -5.93
C GLN A 230 -21.47 -2.91 -5.06
N LEU A 231 -21.29 -2.64 -3.76
CA LEU A 231 -20.76 -3.64 -2.82
C LEU A 231 -21.78 -4.76 -2.60
N ASP A 232 -23.06 -4.44 -2.46
CA ASP A 232 -24.14 -5.41 -2.31
C ASP A 232 -24.29 -6.29 -3.56
N GLU A 233 -24.17 -5.72 -4.76
CA GLU A 233 -24.11 -6.47 -6.02
C GLU A 233 -22.92 -7.43 -6.06
N ALA A 234 -21.75 -6.99 -5.59
CA ALA A 234 -20.56 -7.84 -5.49
C ALA A 234 -20.78 -9.01 -4.52
N LEU A 235 -21.36 -8.75 -3.34
CA LEU A 235 -21.71 -9.79 -2.37
C LEU A 235 -22.71 -10.80 -2.93
N GLN A 236 -23.74 -10.34 -3.61
CA GLN A 236 -24.70 -11.22 -4.27
C GLN A 236 -24.04 -12.08 -5.36
N ALA A 237 -23.11 -11.51 -6.14
CA ALA A 237 -22.39 -12.25 -7.16
C ALA A 237 -21.50 -13.34 -6.56
N VAL A 238 -20.77 -13.03 -5.47
CA VAL A 238 -19.99 -14.03 -4.75
C VAL A 238 -20.88 -15.11 -4.15
N GLY A 239 -22.05 -14.74 -3.60
CA GLY A 239 -23.04 -15.70 -3.09
C GLY A 239 -23.54 -16.65 -4.19
N ARG A 240 -23.84 -16.13 -5.39
CA ARG A 240 -24.21 -16.98 -6.53
C ARG A 240 -23.08 -17.90 -6.99
N LEU A 241 -21.83 -17.46 -6.87
CA LEU A 241 -20.66 -18.28 -7.17
C LEU A 241 -20.57 -19.46 -6.18
N ALA A 242 -20.66 -19.17 -4.88
CA ALA A 242 -20.55 -20.17 -3.81
C ALA A 242 -21.71 -21.18 -3.83
N ALA A 243 -22.90 -20.78 -4.24
CA ALA A 243 -24.08 -21.65 -4.30
C ALA A 243 -24.08 -22.66 -5.47
N ARG A 244 -23.12 -22.60 -6.39
CA ARG A 244 -23.00 -23.52 -7.54
C ARG A 244 -22.22 -24.80 -7.23
N LEU A 245 -21.76 -24.94 -6.02
CA LEU A 245 -21.04 -26.09 -5.48
C LEU A 245 -21.97 -27.00 -4.69
#